data_59a46d9cfffe3424df0650058d294da5
#
_entry.id   59a46d9cfffe3424df0650058d294da5
#
_cell.length_a   1.000
_cell.length_b   1.000
_cell.length_c   1.000
_cell.angle_alpha   90.00
_cell.angle_beta   90.00
_cell.angle_gamma   90.00
#
_symmetry.space_group_name_H-M   'P 1'
#
loop_
_entity.id
_entity.type
_entity.pdbx_description
1 polymer ?
#
loop_
_entity_poly.entity_id
_entity_poly.type
_entity_poly.pdbx_seq_one_letter_code
_entity_poly.pdbx_strand_id
1 'polypeptide(L)'
;YAGQRETWIIARIKDFDNGDALNRRPSAGSTAVAAAQRITAALRMSGVRARVATSTDIVEFERRLGSSALEADRQLWGSIRGEQGFLTTYAYRTRDTTSEVLGQVWTMPADGVIQNITVFGDRTASATVTIRTPQPLPAPPSTVLRPLPGEQAAAMANNLCVPLQPLHGLERGSAPDVLTMPVGPSGVLLGKVGAGDRLMLPLVDPGEFTRVHIAADDHLAKRIIIRTAASGERITVHSKDIHRWLSVRPADIALTDRPRPAPGTTVSVLDGALSPAPRPQTLITLGPPGQSPRGHVDILIAQTGPAEVDVTVGGRTFQVEVELFRAENRYVAAESISMMSGSEFADESR
;
A
#
# COMPACT_ATOMS: atom_id res chain seq x y z
N TYR A 1 -4.68 8.79 -8.68
CA TYR A 1 -3.88 7.65 -8.29
C TYR A 1 -4.10 7.34 -6.81
N ALA A 2 -4.29 6.08 -6.48
CA ALA A 2 -4.22 5.61 -5.11
C ALA A 2 -2.75 5.37 -4.76
N GLY A 3 -2.33 5.71 -3.55
CA GLY A 3 -0.99 5.45 -3.06
C GLY A 3 -1.07 4.81 -1.68
N GLN A 4 -0.45 3.65 -1.51
CA GLN A 4 -0.29 3.03 -0.21
C GLN A 4 0.95 3.61 0.46
N ARG A 5 0.81 4.02 1.71
CA ARG A 5 1.91 4.51 2.54
C ARG A 5 1.94 3.72 3.83
N GLU A 6 3.08 3.17 4.13
CA GLU A 6 3.28 2.33 5.29
C GLU A 6 4.55 2.75 6.02
N THR A 7 4.52 2.62 7.34
CA THR A 7 5.71 2.78 8.17
C THR A 7 5.96 1.48 8.90
N TRP A 8 7.13 0.91 8.69
CA TRP A 8 7.58 -0.31 9.34
C TRP A 8 8.73 -0.02 10.29
N ILE A 9 8.66 -0.58 11.48
CA ILE A 9 9.77 -0.56 12.44
C ILE A 9 10.31 -1.98 12.51
N ILE A 10 11.52 -2.17 12.01
CA ILE A 10 12.23 -3.44 12.00
C ILE A 10 13.28 -3.41 13.12
N ALA A 11 13.03 -4.12 14.22
CA ALA A 11 13.98 -4.24 15.32
C ALA A 11 14.88 -5.45 15.06
N ARG A 12 16.18 -5.21 14.90
CA ARG A 12 17.22 -6.24 14.80
C ARG A 12 17.94 -6.39 16.13
N ILE A 13 17.77 -7.53 16.78
CA ILE A 13 18.33 -7.80 18.10
C ILE A 13 19.51 -8.76 17.90
N LYS A 14 20.70 -8.32 18.33
CA LYS A 14 21.89 -9.17 18.34
C LYS A 14 21.93 -9.98 19.63
N ASP A 15 22.08 -11.27 19.51
CA ASP A 15 22.11 -12.19 20.66
C ASP A 15 23.25 -11.86 21.64
N PHE A 16 24.41 -11.53 21.10
CA PHE A 16 25.59 -11.17 21.89
C PHE A 16 25.36 -9.94 22.78
N ASP A 17 24.68 -8.92 22.27
CA ASP A 17 24.45 -7.67 23.00
C ASP A 17 23.27 -7.80 24.01
N ASN A 18 22.54 -8.91 23.97
CA ASN A 18 21.33 -9.13 24.74
C ASN A 18 21.33 -10.45 25.55
N GLY A 19 22.51 -10.96 25.89
CA GLY A 19 22.69 -12.25 26.58
C GLY A 19 21.87 -12.41 27.86
N ASP A 20 21.79 -11.38 28.69
CA ASP A 20 20.99 -11.40 29.91
C ASP A 20 19.47 -11.50 29.64
N ALA A 21 19.00 -10.86 28.57
CA ALA A 21 17.60 -10.95 28.16
C ALA A 21 17.27 -12.32 27.59
N LEU A 22 18.20 -12.96 26.89
CA LEU A 22 18.07 -14.31 26.35
C LEU A 22 18.12 -15.37 27.45
N ASN A 23 19.03 -15.25 28.41
CA ASN A 23 19.17 -16.20 29.53
C ASN A 23 17.94 -16.31 30.42
N ARG A 24 17.08 -15.29 30.44
CA ARG A 24 15.84 -15.27 31.22
C ARG A 24 14.60 -15.70 30.41
N ARG A 25 14.76 -16.11 29.17
CA ARG A 25 13.65 -16.43 28.27
C ARG A 25 13.88 -17.76 27.58
N PRO A 26 12.80 -18.51 27.29
CA PRO A 26 12.90 -19.86 26.74
C PRO A 26 13.44 -19.91 25.31
N SER A 27 13.43 -18.79 24.58
CA SER A 27 13.93 -18.75 23.20
C SER A 27 14.23 -17.31 22.74
N ALA A 28 15.09 -17.16 21.73
CA ALA A 28 15.34 -15.91 21.02
C ALA A 28 14.04 -15.32 20.44
N GLY A 29 13.13 -16.17 19.91
CA GLY A 29 11.83 -15.76 19.41
C GLY A 29 10.96 -15.09 20.49
N SER A 30 10.93 -15.61 21.69
CA SER A 30 10.17 -14.99 22.81
C SER A 30 10.76 -13.64 23.23
N THR A 31 12.07 -13.46 23.09
CA THR A 31 12.75 -12.17 23.33
C THR A 31 12.37 -11.17 22.24
N ALA A 32 12.38 -11.56 20.98
CA ALA A 32 11.98 -10.71 19.87
C ALA A 32 10.52 -10.25 19.96
N VAL A 33 9.61 -11.17 20.27
CA VAL A 33 8.18 -10.85 20.48
C VAL A 33 7.99 -9.86 21.61
N ALA A 34 8.67 -10.05 22.74
CA ALA A 34 8.56 -9.13 23.87
C ALA A 34 9.16 -7.74 23.58
N ALA A 35 10.23 -7.67 22.78
CA ALA A 35 10.77 -6.39 22.31
C ALA A 35 9.78 -5.67 21.40
N ALA A 36 9.21 -6.38 20.41
CA ALA A 36 8.21 -5.83 19.52
C ALA A 36 6.95 -5.34 20.27
N GLN A 37 6.48 -6.09 21.25
CA GLN A 37 5.34 -5.69 22.11
C GLN A 37 5.66 -4.42 22.91
N ARG A 38 6.87 -4.26 23.46
CA ARG A 38 7.28 -3.05 24.19
C ARG A 38 7.34 -1.83 23.27
N ILE A 39 7.92 -1.97 22.07
CA ILE A 39 7.95 -0.90 21.09
C ILE A 39 6.52 -0.49 20.70
N THR A 40 5.66 -1.46 20.42
CA THR A 40 4.26 -1.23 20.06
C THR A 40 3.50 -0.51 21.19
N ALA A 41 3.71 -0.92 22.45
CA ALA A 41 3.10 -0.27 23.61
C ALA A 41 3.58 1.19 23.76
N ALA A 42 4.86 1.45 23.59
CA ALA A 42 5.42 2.80 23.67
C ALA A 42 4.84 3.71 22.56
N LEU A 43 4.71 3.21 21.34
CA LEU A 43 4.09 3.94 20.22
C LEU A 43 2.61 4.27 20.52
N ARG A 44 1.86 3.31 21.04
CA ARG A 44 0.45 3.53 21.41
C ARG A 44 0.29 4.56 22.52
N MET A 45 1.18 4.53 23.53
CA MET A 45 1.19 5.55 24.58
C MET A 45 1.48 6.96 24.03
N SER A 46 2.22 7.04 22.94
CA SER A 46 2.49 8.30 22.22
C SER A 46 1.40 8.67 21.19
N GLY A 47 0.25 7.95 21.19
CA GLY A 47 -0.87 8.21 20.29
C GLY A 47 -0.69 7.65 18.87
N VAL A 48 0.39 6.87 18.63
CA VAL A 48 0.63 6.24 17.34
C VAL A 48 -0.02 4.86 17.30
N ARG A 49 -0.91 4.62 16.34
CA ARG A 49 -1.50 3.29 16.11
C ARG A 49 -0.41 2.37 15.56
N ALA A 50 -0.12 1.32 16.30
CA ALA A 50 0.87 0.33 15.92
C ALA A 50 0.46 -1.07 16.38
N ARG A 51 0.85 -2.09 15.63
CA ARG A 51 0.69 -3.51 15.99
C ARG A 51 1.95 -4.29 15.65
N VAL A 52 2.11 -5.43 16.28
CA VAL A 52 3.15 -6.38 15.91
C VAL A 52 2.71 -7.08 14.62
N ALA A 53 3.61 -7.14 13.64
CA ALA A 53 3.36 -7.81 12.37
C ALA A 53 3.30 -9.33 12.58
N THR A 54 2.38 -9.99 11.88
CA THR A 54 2.32 -11.44 11.76
C THR A 54 3.30 -11.93 10.68
N SER A 55 3.56 -13.23 10.62
CA SER A 55 4.35 -13.82 9.54
C SER A 55 3.75 -13.54 8.16
N THR A 56 2.44 -13.55 8.04
CA THR A 56 1.75 -13.20 6.78
C THR A 56 1.99 -11.75 6.39
N ASP A 57 1.94 -10.82 7.36
CA ASP A 57 2.24 -9.41 7.10
C ASP A 57 3.68 -9.21 6.59
N ILE A 58 4.64 -9.94 7.19
CA ILE A 58 6.06 -9.84 6.81
C ILE A 58 6.26 -10.37 5.38
N VAL A 59 5.70 -11.53 5.06
CA VAL A 59 5.80 -12.11 3.70
C VAL A 59 5.18 -11.18 2.66
N GLU A 60 4.02 -10.60 2.94
CA GLU A 60 3.35 -9.68 2.03
C GLU A 60 4.12 -8.36 1.89
N PHE A 61 4.66 -7.83 2.98
CA PHE A 61 5.54 -6.66 2.97
C PHE A 61 6.78 -6.90 2.09
N GLU A 62 7.50 -8.00 2.30
CA GLU A 62 8.69 -8.33 1.52
C GLU A 62 8.38 -8.54 0.04
N ARG A 63 7.25 -9.19 -0.28
CA ARG A 63 6.79 -9.34 -1.66
C ARG A 63 6.52 -8.00 -2.33
N ARG A 64 5.87 -7.07 -1.64
CA ARG A 64 5.58 -5.71 -2.16
C ARG A 64 6.83 -4.87 -2.33
N LEU A 65 7.81 -5.01 -1.46
CA LEU A 65 9.10 -4.33 -1.60
C LEU A 65 9.94 -4.91 -2.76
N GLY A 66 9.59 -6.10 -3.26
CA GLY A 66 10.30 -6.73 -4.35
C GLY A 66 11.43 -7.65 -3.89
N SER A 67 11.20 -8.46 -2.85
CA SER A 67 12.19 -9.45 -2.37
C SER A 67 12.64 -10.41 -3.47
N SER A 68 11.75 -10.75 -4.42
CA SER A 68 12.09 -11.54 -5.61
C SER A 68 13.15 -10.90 -6.50
N ALA A 69 13.34 -9.58 -6.40
CA ALA A 69 14.37 -8.87 -7.17
C ALA A 69 15.80 -9.13 -6.66
N LEU A 70 15.96 -9.77 -5.51
CA LEU A 70 17.28 -10.14 -4.98
C LEU A 70 17.89 -11.38 -5.65
N GLU A 71 17.18 -12.05 -6.54
CA GLU A 71 17.72 -13.13 -7.37
C GLU A 71 18.91 -12.63 -8.21
N ALA A 72 19.93 -13.46 -8.32
CA ALA A 72 21.22 -13.05 -8.90
C ALA A 72 21.14 -12.55 -10.35
N ASP A 73 20.23 -13.12 -11.15
CA ASP A 73 20.02 -12.78 -12.56
C ASP A 73 19.32 -11.43 -12.76
N ARG A 74 18.80 -10.83 -11.69
CA ARG A 74 18.11 -9.53 -11.72
C ARG A 74 18.98 -8.37 -11.24
N GLN A 75 20.20 -8.65 -10.76
CA GLN A 75 21.10 -7.65 -10.24
C GLN A 75 21.90 -6.99 -11.35
N LEU A 76 21.85 -5.67 -11.38
CA LEU A 76 22.69 -4.83 -12.26
C LEU A 76 23.66 -4.02 -11.39
N TRP A 77 24.69 -3.45 -11.99
CA TRP A 77 25.69 -2.65 -11.28
C TRP A 77 25.08 -1.45 -10.53
N GLY A 78 24.14 -0.75 -11.14
CA GLY A 78 23.53 0.46 -10.59
C GLY A 78 22.07 0.33 -10.17
N SER A 79 21.44 -0.84 -10.32
CA SER A 79 20.02 -1.06 -9.99
C SER A 79 19.70 -2.54 -9.90
N ILE A 80 18.47 -2.87 -9.50
CA ILE A 80 17.94 -4.23 -9.52
C ILE A 80 16.69 -4.25 -10.39
N ARG A 81 16.55 -5.26 -11.23
CA ARG A 81 15.36 -5.45 -12.06
C ARG A 81 14.27 -6.16 -11.25
N GLY A 82 13.25 -5.43 -10.83
CA GLY A 82 12.06 -5.98 -10.17
C GLY A 82 10.97 -6.39 -11.16
N GLU A 83 9.90 -6.96 -10.64
CA GLU A 83 8.72 -7.35 -11.45
C GLU A 83 7.97 -6.13 -12.02
N GLN A 84 7.99 -5.02 -11.28
CA GLN A 84 7.25 -3.79 -11.60
C GLN A 84 8.19 -2.62 -11.96
N GLY A 85 9.33 -2.89 -12.60
CA GLY A 85 10.32 -1.89 -12.96
C GLY A 85 11.66 -2.09 -12.26
N PHE A 86 12.47 -1.04 -12.22
CA PHE A 86 13.81 -1.06 -11.64
C PHE A 86 13.81 -0.41 -10.27
N LEU A 87 14.50 -1.04 -9.34
CA LEU A 87 14.76 -0.56 -7.99
C LEU A 87 16.20 -0.04 -7.94
N THR A 88 16.36 1.22 -7.59
CA THR A 88 17.68 1.84 -7.42
C THR A 88 17.80 2.41 -6.03
N THR A 89 18.78 1.95 -5.27
CA THR A 89 19.03 2.42 -3.92
C THR A 89 20.17 3.42 -3.90
N TYR A 90 19.95 4.53 -3.21
CA TYR A 90 20.89 5.60 -2.98
C TYR A 90 21.12 5.79 -1.49
N ALA A 91 22.33 6.24 -1.11
CA ALA A 91 22.63 6.65 0.24
C ALA A 91 22.48 8.16 0.42
N TYR A 92 22.01 8.58 1.60
CA TYR A 92 22.16 9.96 2.04
C TYR A 92 23.54 10.17 2.66
N ARG A 93 24.06 11.39 2.56
CA ARG A 93 25.16 11.81 3.43
C ARG A 93 24.61 12.09 4.82
N THR A 94 25.42 11.88 5.84
CA THR A 94 25.01 12.15 7.22
C THR A 94 24.44 13.55 7.42
N ARG A 95 25.08 14.57 6.85
CA ARG A 95 24.62 15.98 6.91
C ARG A 95 23.29 16.24 6.22
N ASP A 96 22.92 15.41 5.24
CA ASP A 96 21.70 15.54 4.44
C ASP A 96 20.56 14.68 5.02
N THR A 97 20.78 13.97 6.13
CA THR A 97 19.75 13.19 6.83
C THR A 97 18.94 14.12 7.75
N THR A 98 18.16 15.00 7.15
CA THR A 98 17.30 15.97 7.83
C THR A 98 15.84 15.76 7.44
N SER A 99 14.91 16.19 8.30
CA SER A 99 13.47 16.08 8.02
C SER A 99 13.08 16.74 6.71
N GLU A 100 13.68 17.89 6.37
CA GLU A 100 13.43 18.63 5.15
C GLU A 100 13.87 17.83 3.91
N VAL A 101 15.12 17.35 3.89
CA VAL A 101 15.65 16.59 2.75
C VAL A 101 14.91 15.29 2.56
N LEU A 102 14.60 14.56 3.63
CA LEU A 102 13.80 13.33 3.56
C LEU A 102 12.41 13.62 2.98
N GLY A 103 11.76 14.71 3.40
CA GLY A 103 10.48 15.15 2.86
C GLY A 103 10.54 15.47 1.37
N GLN A 104 11.56 16.19 0.92
CA GLN A 104 11.76 16.52 -0.50
C GLN A 104 11.95 15.27 -1.34
N VAL A 105 12.78 14.32 -0.91
CA VAL A 105 13.00 13.05 -1.63
C VAL A 105 11.74 12.17 -1.62
N TRP A 106 10.96 12.20 -0.55
CA TRP A 106 9.70 11.46 -0.46
C TRP A 106 8.66 11.89 -1.50
N THR A 107 8.67 13.17 -1.89
CA THR A 107 7.71 13.73 -2.85
C THR A 107 8.16 13.62 -4.31
N MET A 108 9.29 12.99 -4.59
CA MET A 108 9.78 12.83 -5.96
C MET A 108 8.84 11.96 -6.81
N PRO A 109 8.66 12.29 -8.10
CA PRO A 109 7.85 11.50 -9.01
C PRO A 109 8.52 10.14 -9.25
N ALA A 110 7.92 9.08 -8.73
CA ALA A 110 8.36 7.69 -8.87
C ALA A 110 7.18 6.74 -8.68
N ASP A 111 7.30 5.51 -9.18
CA ASP A 111 6.29 4.47 -8.97
C ASP A 111 6.30 3.94 -7.52
N GLY A 112 7.40 4.14 -6.82
CA GLY A 112 7.54 3.82 -5.41
C GLY A 112 8.80 4.42 -4.81
N VAL A 113 8.71 4.84 -3.56
CA VAL A 113 9.83 5.36 -2.76
C VAL A 113 9.85 4.62 -1.44
N ILE A 114 10.99 4.05 -1.08
CA ILE A 114 11.23 3.39 0.20
C ILE A 114 12.36 4.16 0.89
N GLN A 115 12.05 4.84 1.97
CA GLN A 115 13.09 5.44 2.81
C GLN A 115 13.40 4.52 3.97
N ASN A 116 14.66 4.23 4.15
CA ASN A 116 15.18 3.44 5.25
C ASN A 116 16.10 4.29 6.12
N ILE A 117 15.77 4.37 7.40
CA ILE A 117 16.60 5.01 8.42
C ILE A 117 16.96 3.95 9.42
N THR A 118 18.25 3.61 9.48
CA THR A 118 18.77 2.64 10.43
C THR A 118 19.41 3.38 11.59
N VAL A 119 18.88 3.18 12.79
CA VAL A 119 19.44 3.70 14.04
C VAL A 119 20.15 2.56 14.76
N PHE A 120 21.37 2.81 15.16
CA PHE A 120 22.23 1.85 15.84
C PHE A 120 22.24 2.08 17.36
N GLY A 121 22.62 1.06 18.11
CA GLY A 121 22.65 1.11 19.57
C GLY A 121 23.65 2.13 20.16
N ASP A 122 24.65 2.55 19.39
CA ASP A 122 25.62 3.59 19.73
C ASP A 122 25.14 5.02 19.42
N ARG A 123 23.85 5.20 19.16
CA ARG A 123 23.22 6.47 18.78
C ARG A 123 23.73 7.06 17.46
N THR A 124 24.27 6.25 16.59
CA THR A 124 24.53 6.66 15.21
C THR A 124 23.37 6.23 14.31
N ALA A 125 23.26 6.87 13.15
CA ALA A 125 22.26 6.55 12.15
C ALA A 125 22.86 6.58 10.74
N SER A 126 22.21 5.88 9.84
CA SER A 126 22.43 5.95 8.40
C SER A 126 21.11 5.95 7.69
N ALA A 127 21.05 6.53 6.49
CA ALA A 127 19.83 6.59 5.72
C ALA A 127 20.07 6.22 4.26
N THR A 128 19.12 5.48 3.69
CA THR A 128 19.05 5.15 2.28
C THR A 128 17.66 5.42 1.73
N VAL A 129 17.57 5.56 0.42
CA VAL A 129 16.29 5.58 -0.29
C VAL A 129 16.36 4.65 -1.49
N THR A 130 15.36 3.80 -1.64
CA THR A 130 15.15 2.98 -2.83
C THR A 130 14.02 3.57 -3.65
N ILE A 131 14.30 3.85 -4.91
CA ILE A 131 13.35 4.47 -5.84
C ILE A 131 13.00 3.44 -6.92
N ARG A 132 11.70 3.22 -7.13
CA ARG A 132 11.21 2.37 -8.21
C ARG A 132 10.80 3.21 -9.39
N THR A 133 11.32 2.86 -10.57
CA THR A 133 11.04 3.53 -11.84
C THR A 133 10.85 2.52 -12.97
N PRO A 134 10.12 2.85 -14.05
CA PRO A 134 9.91 1.95 -15.19
C PRO A 134 11.22 1.59 -15.92
N GLN A 135 12.23 2.47 -15.86
CA GLN A 135 13.54 2.29 -16.47
C GLN A 135 14.65 2.65 -15.47
N PRO A 136 15.87 2.10 -15.62
CA PRO A 136 16.99 2.47 -14.77
C PRO A 136 17.26 3.97 -14.85
N LEU A 137 17.49 4.60 -13.71
CA LEU A 137 17.86 6.01 -13.66
C LEU A 137 19.32 6.18 -14.13
N PRO A 138 19.60 7.05 -15.10
CA PRO A 138 20.95 7.27 -15.62
C PRO A 138 21.86 8.02 -14.63
N ALA A 139 21.25 8.75 -13.68
CA ALA A 139 21.95 9.52 -12.64
C ALA A 139 21.05 9.62 -11.40
N PRO A 140 21.61 9.93 -10.23
CA PRO A 140 20.82 10.22 -9.03
C PRO A 140 19.84 11.36 -9.31
N PRO A 141 18.57 11.21 -8.91
CA PRO A 141 17.53 12.22 -9.19
C PRO A 141 17.66 13.46 -8.31
N SER A 142 18.60 13.47 -7.37
CA SER A 142 18.93 14.61 -6.52
C SER A 142 20.41 14.60 -6.15
N THR A 143 20.99 15.78 -5.98
CA THR A 143 22.41 15.96 -5.60
C THR A 143 22.72 15.51 -4.17
N VAL A 144 21.69 15.36 -3.32
CA VAL A 144 21.85 14.86 -1.95
C VAL A 144 21.97 13.32 -1.92
N LEU A 145 21.65 12.66 -3.03
CA LEU A 145 21.67 11.22 -3.14
C LEU A 145 22.97 10.72 -3.77
N ARG A 146 23.59 9.75 -3.12
CA ARG A 146 24.82 9.12 -3.58
C ARG A 146 24.51 7.72 -4.12
N PRO A 147 24.99 7.37 -5.32
CA PRO A 147 24.82 6.03 -5.85
C PRO A 147 25.60 5.00 -5.02
N LEU A 148 25.10 3.78 -4.98
CA LEU A 148 25.72 2.60 -4.37
C LEU A 148 26.00 1.55 -5.46
N PRO A 149 26.98 1.80 -6.35
CA PRO A 149 27.28 0.90 -7.46
C PRO A 149 27.86 -0.42 -6.94
N GLY A 150 27.34 -1.55 -7.45
CA GLY A 150 27.72 -2.88 -7.01
C GLY A 150 27.14 -3.33 -5.65
N GLU A 151 26.50 -2.43 -4.89
CA GLU A 151 25.93 -2.72 -3.57
C GLU A 151 24.40 -2.74 -3.57
N GLN A 152 23.77 -2.72 -4.74
CA GLN A 152 22.31 -2.57 -4.89
C GLN A 152 21.52 -3.68 -4.19
N ALA A 153 21.96 -4.94 -4.30
CA ALA A 153 21.29 -6.06 -3.65
C ALA A 153 21.38 -5.99 -2.13
N ALA A 154 22.56 -5.68 -1.58
CA ALA A 154 22.76 -5.51 -0.16
C ALA A 154 21.96 -4.32 0.39
N ALA A 155 21.94 -3.21 -0.35
CA ALA A 155 21.19 -2.02 0.01
C ALA A 155 19.67 -2.27 0.00
N MET A 156 19.17 -3.00 -1.00
CA MET A 156 17.75 -3.40 -1.06
C MET A 156 17.40 -4.39 0.06
N ALA A 157 18.27 -5.37 0.35
CA ALA A 157 18.08 -6.33 1.42
C ALA A 157 17.91 -5.65 2.79
N ASN A 158 18.57 -4.50 3.00
CA ASN A 158 18.44 -3.74 4.24
C ASN A 158 17.04 -3.14 4.46
N ASN A 159 16.19 -3.10 3.44
CA ASN A 159 14.78 -2.74 3.58
C ASN A 159 13.91 -3.92 4.07
N LEU A 160 14.44 -5.13 4.08
CA LEU A 160 13.70 -6.35 4.42
C LEU A 160 13.95 -6.78 5.87
N CYS A 161 13.18 -7.76 6.33
CA CYS A 161 13.32 -8.35 7.67
C CYS A 161 14.48 -9.36 7.76
N VAL A 162 15.61 -9.07 7.12
CA VAL A 162 16.82 -9.90 7.11
C VAL A 162 17.95 -9.26 7.94
N PRO A 163 19.03 -9.98 8.25
CA PRO A 163 20.21 -9.39 8.87
C PRO A 163 20.76 -8.22 8.04
N LEU A 164 21.18 -7.16 8.74
CA LEU A 164 21.71 -5.96 8.11
C LEU A 164 22.98 -6.28 7.30
N GLN A 165 22.95 -5.93 6.03
CA GLN A 165 24.10 -6.11 5.13
C GLN A 165 25.02 -4.90 5.21
N PRO A 166 26.35 -5.11 5.23
CA PRO A 166 27.30 -4.02 5.20
C PRO A 166 27.28 -3.31 3.84
N LEU A 167 27.35 -1.98 3.88
CA LEU A 167 27.40 -1.12 2.68
C LEU A 167 28.62 -0.19 2.83
N HIS A 168 29.59 -0.30 1.92
CA HIS A 168 30.81 0.50 1.95
C HIS A 168 30.57 1.97 1.57
N GLY A 169 29.57 2.20 0.68
CA GLY A 169 29.19 3.55 0.25
C GLY A 169 28.27 4.29 1.24
N LEU A 170 27.91 3.69 2.37
CA LEU A 170 26.97 4.27 3.32
C LEU A 170 27.69 5.02 4.44
N GLU A 171 27.41 6.30 4.56
CA GLU A 171 27.90 7.12 5.69
C GLU A 171 27.07 6.82 6.95
N ARG A 172 27.76 6.80 8.08
CA ARG A 172 27.18 6.64 9.40
C ARG A 172 27.63 7.78 10.29
N GLY A 173 26.69 8.46 10.92
CA GLY A 173 26.98 9.59 11.79
C GLY A 173 26.03 9.69 12.97
N SER A 174 26.13 10.72 13.79
CA SER A 174 25.25 10.93 14.93
C SER A 174 23.80 10.95 14.48
N ALA A 175 22.95 10.19 15.18
CA ALA A 175 21.52 10.25 14.93
C ALA A 175 20.99 11.65 15.31
N PRO A 176 20.15 12.27 14.48
CA PRO A 176 19.52 13.53 14.86
C PRO A 176 18.59 13.33 16.06
N ASP A 177 18.56 14.29 16.99
CA ASP A 177 17.71 14.23 18.20
C ASP A 177 16.23 14.17 17.84
N VAL A 178 15.83 14.85 16.77
CA VAL A 178 14.48 14.85 16.23
C VAL A 178 14.53 14.65 14.72
N LEU A 179 13.87 13.62 14.25
CA LEU A 179 13.71 13.36 12.84
C LEU A 179 12.22 13.17 12.56
N THR A 180 11.66 14.08 11.79
CA THR A 180 10.26 14.03 11.35
C THR A 180 10.21 13.72 9.87
N MET A 181 9.51 12.66 9.51
CA MET A 181 9.25 12.33 8.12
C MET A 181 7.76 12.47 7.84
N PRO A 182 7.35 13.35 6.93
CA PRO A 182 5.94 13.49 6.57
C PRO A 182 5.51 12.27 5.77
N VAL A 183 4.73 11.40 6.39
CA VAL A 183 4.21 10.21 5.71
C VAL A 183 2.98 10.52 4.86
N GLY A 184 2.41 11.70 4.95
CA GLY A 184 1.22 12.10 4.20
C GLY A 184 0.03 11.13 4.36
N PRO A 185 -1.16 11.49 3.88
CA PRO A 185 -2.31 10.60 3.95
C PRO A 185 -2.10 9.36 3.07
N SER A 186 -2.51 8.20 3.56
CA SER A 186 -2.57 6.97 2.78
C SER A 186 -4.01 6.61 2.45
N GLY A 187 -4.21 5.82 1.41
CA GLY A 187 -5.51 5.29 1.05
C GLY A 187 -5.93 5.60 -0.39
N VAL A 188 -7.22 5.56 -0.60
CA VAL A 188 -7.85 5.79 -1.91
C VAL A 188 -7.98 7.28 -2.17
N LEU A 189 -7.39 7.77 -3.24
CA LEU A 189 -7.64 9.13 -3.71
C LEU A 189 -9.09 9.22 -4.22
N LEU A 190 -9.93 9.95 -3.53
CA LEU A 190 -11.30 10.17 -3.99
C LEU A 190 -11.42 11.37 -4.92
N GLY A 191 -10.90 12.51 -4.51
CA GLY A 191 -11.04 13.72 -5.29
C GLY A 191 -10.64 14.97 -4.51
N LYS A 192 -11.20 16.11 -4.91
CA LYS A 192 -10.92 17.42 -4.32
C LYS A 192 -11.93 17.78 -3.24
N VAL A 193 -11.46 18.45 -2.20
CA VAL A 193 -12.25 18.97 -1.09
C VAL A 193 -11.98 20.46 -0.95
N GLY A 194 -13.03 21.27 -0.81
CA GLY A 194 -12.91 22.71 -0.58
C GLY A 194 -12.09 23.43 -1.65
N ALA A 195 -11.09 24.23 -1.25
CA ALA A 195 -10.30 25.08 -2.14
C ALA A 195 -9.27 24.33 -3.02
N GLY A 196 -9.32 23.01 -3.09
CA GLY A 196 -8.45 22.20 -3.96
C GLY A 196 -7.58 21.18 -3.24
N ASP A 197 -7.77 20.99 -1.95
CA ASP A 197 -7.14 19.92 -1.20
C ASP A 197 -7.63 18.55 -1.70
N ARG A 198 -6.77 17.55 -1.68
CA ARG A 198 -7.12 16.19 -2.12
C ARG A 198 -7.47 15.31 -0.93
N LEU A 199 -8.63 14.67 -0.98
CA LEU A 199 -9.03 13.68 0.01
C LEU A 199 -8.44 12.31 -0.35
N MET A 200 -7.55 11.84 0.53
CA MET A 200 -7.09 10.45 0.55
C MET A 200 -7.82 9.74 1.69
N LEU A 201 -8.59 8.71 1.37
CA LEU A 201 -9.41 7.99 2.34
C LEU A 201 -8.81 6.62 2.65
N PRO A 202 -8.33 6.36 3.88
CA PRO A 202 -7.88 5.05 4.29
C PRO A 202 -9.11 4.14 4.52
N LEU A 203 -9.40 3.26 3.58
CA LEU A 203 -10.51 2.30 3.68
C LEU A 203 -10.13 1.06 4.51
N VAL A 204 -8.84 0.82 4.68
CA VAL A 204 -8.31 -0.34 5.41
C VAL A 204 -7.47 0.14 6.58
N ASP A 205 -7.82 -0.30 7.77
CA ASP A 205 -7.00 -0.14 8.97
C ASP A 205 -6.44 -1.52 9.37
N PRO A 206 -5.12 -1.71 9.35
CA PRO A 206 -4.53 -3.00 9.73
C PRO A 206 -4.81 -3.43 11.18
N GLY A 207 -5.21 -2.51 12.03
CA GLY A 207 -5.47 -2.74 13.46
C GLY A 207 -6.93 -2.94 13.83
N GLU A 208 -7.85 -2.58 12.94
CA GLU A 208 -9.28 -2.53 13.25
C GLU A 208 -10.14 -3.12 12.14
N PHE A 209 -11.32 -3.57 12.49
CA PHE A 209 -12.32 -4.01 11.53
C PHE A 209 -13.07 -2.79 11.00
N THR A 210 -12.99 -2.54 9.68
CA THR A 210 -13.58 -1.37 9.04
C THR A 210 -14.81 -1.75 8.20
N ARG A 211 -15.91 -1.07 8.40
CA ARG A 211 -17.14 -1.20 7.63
C ARG A 211 -17.37 0.04 6.80
N VAL A 212 -17.43 -0.13 5.50
CA VAL A 212 -17.64 0.94 4.52
C VAL A 212 -18.97 0.70 3.81
N HIS A 213 -19.74 1.76 3.61
CA HIS A 213 -20.90 1.71 2.72
C HIS A 213 -20.70 2.71 1.58
N ILE A 214 -20.85 2.23 0.34
CA ILE A 214 -20.79 3.05 -0.86
C ILE A 214 -22.19 3.06 -1.48
N ALA A 215 -22.91 4.18 -1.33
CA ALA A 215 -24.19 4.45 -1.93
C ALA A 215 -23.98 5.27 -3.22
N ALA A 216 -23.69 4.60 -4.33
CA ALA A 216 -23.32 5.24 -5.58
C ALA A 216 -23.78 4.43 -6.80
N ASP A 217 -23.75 5.06 -7.96
CA ASP A 217 -23.92 4.36 -9.23
C ASP A 217 -22.77 3.38 -9.51
N ASP A 218 -22.98 2.54 -10.50
CA ASP A 218 -22.05 1.47 -10.85
C ASP A 218 -20.67 1.99 -11.26
N HIS A 219 -20.64 3.09 -12.00
CA HIS A 219 -19.40 3.66 -12.49
C HIS A 219 -18.54 4.19 -11.35
N LEU A 220 -19.12 4.87 -10.40
CA LEU A 220 -18.41 5.44 -9.27
C LEU A 220 -18.00 4.36 -8.27
N ALA A 221 -18.87 3.42 -7.97
CA ALA A 221 -18.56 2.29 -7.10
C ALA A 221 -17.37 1.48 -7.63
N LYS A 222 -17.37 1.12 -8.92
CA LYS A 222 -16.27 0.42 -9.57
C LYS A 222 -14.93 1.18 -9.49
N ARG A 223 -14.95 2.51 -9.70
CA ARG A 223 -13.73 3.34 -9.58
C ARG A 223 -13.14 3.30 -8.18
N ILE A 224 -13.97 3.41 -7.15
CA ILE A 224 -13.50 3.35 -5.76
C ILE A 224 -12.87 1.98 -5.48
N ILE A 225 -13.49 0.90 -5.94
CA ILE A 225 -12.97 -0.47 -5.77
C ILE A 225 -11.64 -0.67 -6.51
N ILE A 226 -11.53 -0.20 -7.77
CA ILE A 226 -10.29 -0.28 -8.54
C ILE A 226 -9.17 0.51 -7.85
N ARG A 227 -9.48 1.70 -7.34
CA ARG A 227 -8.52 2.51 -6.58
C ARG A 227 -8.11 1.85 -5.28
N THR A 228 -9.03 1.14 -4.62
CA THR A 228 -8.74 0.35 -3.43
C THR A 228 -7.76 -0.80 -3.76
N ALA A 229 -7.96 -1.50 -4.87
CA ALA A 229 -6.98 -2.48 -5.35
C ALA A 229 -5.63 -1.84 -5.70
N ALA A 230 -5.66 -0.69 -6.39
CA ALA A 230 -4.44 0.06 -6.74
C ALA A 230 -3.68 0.62 -5.53
N SER A 231 -4.32 0.73 -4.35
CA SER A 231 -3.62 1.04 -3.10
C SER A 231 -2.91 -0.17 -2.47
N GLY A 232 -2.97 -1.34 -3.13
CA GLY A 232 -2.28 -2.57 -2.71
C GLY A 232 -3.15 -3.58 -2.00
N GLU A 233 -4.46 -3.34 -1.93
CA GLU A 233 -5.40 -4.25 -1.28
C GLU A 233 -5.81 -5.40 -2.23
N ARG A 234 -5.97 -6.60 -1.67
CA ARG A 234 -6.54 -7.75 -2.37
C ARG A 234 -8.03 -7.81 -2.11
N ILE A 235 -8.79 -7.69 -3.18
CA ILE A 235 -10.24 -7.56 -3.11
C ILE A 235 -10.93 -8.85 -3.55
N THR A 236 -11.96 -9.26 -2.83
CA THR A 236 -12.96 -10.20 -3.34
C THR A 236 -14.30 -9.50 -3.45
N VAL A 237 -14.85 -9.45 -4.65
CA VAL A 237 -16.20 -8.98 -4.90
C VAL A 237 -17.16 -10.17 -4.85
N HIS A 238 -18.08 -10.13 -3.90
CA HIS A 238 -19.14 -11.11 -3.73
C HIS A 238 -20.41 -10.61 -4.43
N SER A 239 -20.72 -11.17 -5.57
CA SER A 239 -21.91 -10.79 -6.36
C SER A 239 -22.58 -12.02 -6.95
N LYS A 240 -23.92 -12.02 -7.00
CA LYS A 240 -24.70 -12.98 -7.78
C LYS A 240 -24.68 -12.65 -9.27
N ASP A 241 -24.51 -11.38 -9.61
CA ASP A 241 -24.33 -10.90 -10.97
C ASP A 241 -22.85 -10.67 -11.28
N ILE A 242 -22.14 -11.72 -11.60
CA ILE A 242 -20.73 -11.68 -11.97
C ILE A 242 -20.50 -10.88 -13.26
N HIS A 243 -21.48 -10.89 -14.19
CA HIS A 243 -21.35 -10.18 -15.46
C HIS A 243 -21.17 -8.67 -15.27
N ARG A 244 -21.85 -8.09 -14.30
CA ARG A 244 -21.69 -6.69 -13.91
C ARG A 244 -20.24 -6.31 -13.60
N TRP A 245 -19.44 -7.25 -13.13
CA TRP A 245 -18.08 -7.04 -12.63
C TRP A 245 -16.98 -7.51 -13.57
N LEU A 246 -17.33 -8.06 -14.74
CA LEU A 246 -16.35 -8.63 -15.67
C LEU A 246 -15.33 -7.61 -16.19
N SER A 247 -15.71 -6.34 -16.29
CA SER A 247 -14.80 -5.25 -16.69
C SER A 247 -13.78 -4.90 -15.58
N VAL A 248 -14.08 -5.23 -14.33
CA VAL A 248 -13.21 -4.92 -13.16
C VAL A 248 -12.31 -6.12 -12.91
N ARG A 249 -11.25 -6.28 -13.71
CA ARG A 249 -10.29 -7.40 -13.62
C ARG A 249 -8.81 -6.99 -13.52
N PRO A 250 -8.39 -6.13 -12.58
CA PRO A 250 -7.01 -6.13 -12.13
C PRO A 250 -6.67 -7.46 -11.46
N ALA A 251 -5.40 -7.85 -11.46
CA ALA A 251 -4.94 -9.12 -10.88
C ALA A 251 -5.28 -9.29 -9.39
N ASP A 252 -5.45 -8.19 -8.68
CA ASP A 252 -5.75 -8.17 -7.24
C ASP A 252 -7.24 -8.15 -6.92
N ILE A 253 -8.14 -8.31 -7.91
CA ILE A 253 -9.60 -8.39 -7.72
C ILE A 253 -10.12 -9.75 -8.14
N ALA A 254 -10.60 -10.53 -7.18
CA ALA A 254 -11.29 -11.80 -7.40
C ALA A 254 -12.82 -11.60 -7.40
N LEU A 255 -13.53 -12.36 -8.24
CA LEU A 255 -14.99 -12.35 -8.30
C LEU A 255 -15.52 -13.70 -7.80
N THR A 256 -16.58 -13.70 -7.00
CA THR A 256 -17.21 -14.92 -6.49
C THR A 256 -18.71 -14.70 -6.24
N ASP A 257 -19.49 -15.77 -6.44
CA ASP A 257 -20.89 -15.87 -6.05
C ASP A 257 -21.08 -16.51 -4.66
N ARG A 258 -19.97 -16.86 -4.00
CA ARG A 258 -19.95 -17.56 -2.71
C ARG A 258 -19.61 -16.62 -1.56
N PRO A 259 -20.05 -16.96 -0.32
CA PRO A 259 -19.69 -16.17 0.86
C PRO A 259 -18.18 -16.18 1.21
N ARG A 260 -17.45 -17.25 0.82
CA ARG A 260 -16.04 -17.40 1.14
C ARG A 260 -15.16 -16.56 0.21
N PRO A 261 -14.34 -15.63 0.74
CA PRO A 261 -13.44 -14.83 -0.06
C PRO A 261 -12.27 -15.67 -0.60
N ALA A 262 -11.61 -15.19 -1.65
CA ALA A 262 -10.39 -15.77 -2.18
C ALA A 262 -9.25 -15.73 -1.13
N PRO A 263 -8.30 -16.65 -1.19
CA PRO A 263 -7.15 -16.63 -0.28
C PRO A 263 -6.35 -15.32 -0.36
N GLY A 264 -5.98 -14.78 0.80
CA GLY A 264 -5.21 -13.54 0.88
C GLY A 264 -6.04 -12.25 0.70
N THR A 265 -7.36 -12.34 0.62
CA THR A 265 -8.26 -11.16 0.55
C THR A 265 -8.10 -10.29 1.80
N THR A 266 -7.90 -9.00 1.59
CA THR A 266 -7.87 -7.97 2.63
C THR A 266 -9.16 -7.17 2.70
N VAL A 267 -9.89 -7.09 1.59
CA VAL A 267 -11.16 -6.37 1.47
C VAL A 267 -12.22 -7.25 0.81
N SER A 268 -13.36 -7.44 1.46
CA SER A 268 -14.56 -8.02 0.83
C SER A 268 -15.52 -6.93 0.41
N VAL A 269 -15.96 -6.98 -0.83
CA VAL A 269 -17.00 -6.11 -1.40
C VAL A 269 -18.27 -6.90 -1.57
N LEU A 270 -19.36 -6.44 -0.96
CA LEU A 270 -20.68 -7.06 -1.05
C LEU A 270 -21.55 -6.30 -2.03
N ASP A 271 -21.86 -6.95 -3.14
CA ASP A 271 -22.84 -6.49 -4.11
C ASP A 271 -24.14 -7.32 -3.93
N GLY A 272 -25.05 -6.80 -3.11
CA GLY A 272 -26.32 -7.44 -2.79
C GLY A 272 -26.39 -8.14 -1.44
N ALA A 273 -27.21 -9.20 -1.32
CA ALA A 273 -27.58 -9.82 -0.04
C ALA A 273 -26.64 -10.96 0.43
N LEU A 274 -25.47 -11.09 -0.16
CA LEU A 274 -24.50 -12.11 0.27
C LEU A 274 -23.84 -11.68 1.57
N SER A 275 -23.84 -12.56 2.58
CA SER A 275 -23.10 -12.35 3.83
C SER A 275 -21.75 -13.07 3.72
N PRO A 276 -20.62 -12.37 3.80
CA PRO A 276 -19.32 -13.01 3.73
C PRO A 276 -19.05 -13.80 5.02
N ALA A 277 -18.18 -14.80 4.92
CA ALA A 277 -17.59 -15.43 6.09
C ALA A 277 -16.81 -14.39 6.92
N PRO A 278 -16.66 -14.57 8.26
CA PRO A 278 -16.19 -13.54 9.20
C PRO A 278 -14.71 -13.16 9.08
N ARG A 279 -14.21 -12.87 7.92
CA ARG A 279 -12.92 -12.24 7.55
C ARG A 279 -12.93 -11.96 6.06
N PRO A 280 -12.49 -10.85 5.60
CA PRO A 280 -11.35 -9.99 5.95
C PRO A 280 -11.71 -8.82 6.86
N GLN A 281 -10.69 -8.03 7.25
CA GLN A 281 -10.81 -6.93 8.20
C GLN A 281 -11.66 -5.76 7.67
N THR A 282 -11.68 -5.56 6.35
CA THR A 282 -12.48 -4.51 5.74
C THR A 282 -13.64 -5.10 4.94
N LEU A 283 -14.81 -4.59 5.21
CA LEU A 283 -16.05 -4.94 4.52
C LEU A 283 -16.65 -3.71 3.84
N ILE A 284 -16.77 -3.75 2.52
CA ILE A 284 -17.43 -2.72 1.73
C ILE A 284 -18.80 -3.24 1.29
N THR A 285 -19.87 -2.52 1.60
CA THR A 285 -21.21 -2.81 1.12
C THR A 285 -21.60 -1.79 0.05
N LEU A 286 -22.25 -2.26 -1.01
CA LEU A 286 -22.70 -1.41 -2.12
C LEU A 286 -24.20 -1.22 -2.07
N GLY A 287 -24.64 -0.02 -2.44
CA GLY A 287 -26.04 0.32 -2.62
C GLY A 287 -26.22 1.38 -3.70
N PRO A 288 -27.43 1.51 -4.30
CA PRO A 288 -27.72 2.59 -5.23
C PRO A 288 -27.62 3.97 -4.55
N PRO A 289 -27.47 5.05 -5.32
CA PRO A 289 -27.47 6.41 -4.79
C PRO A 289 -28.66 6.66 -3.86
N GLY A 290 -28.42 7.28 -2.71
CA GLY A 290 -29.44 7.58 -1.71
C GLY A 290 -29.81 6.43 -0.78
N GLN A 291 -29.27 5.23 -0.94
CA GLN A 291 -29.51 4.13 -0.02
C GLN A 291 -28.75 4.30 1.28
N SER A 292 -29.45 4.25 2.39
CA SER A 292 -28.83 4.23 3.73
C SER A 292 -28.21 2.86 4.04
N PRO A 293 -27.09 2.82 4.78
CA PRO A 293 -26.47 1.57 5.20
C PRO A 293 -27.37 0.76 6.13
N ARG A 294 -27.30 -0.57 6.02
CA ARG A 294 -27.96 -1.48 6.98
C ARG A 294 -27.07 -1.71 8.17
N GLY A 295 -27.21 -0.90 9.19
CA GLY A 295 -26.45 -0.98 10.44
C GLY A 295 -25.32 0.03 10.53
N HIS A 296 -24.43 -0.15 11.52
CA HIS A 296 -23.31 0.76 11.76
C HIS A 296 -22.25 0.63 10.68
N VAL A 297 -21.79 1.77 10.19
CA VAL A 297 -20.64 1.87 9.27
C VAL A 297 -19.67 2.92 9.80
N ASP A 298 -18.38 2.66 9.59
CA ASP A 298 -17.31 3.57 10.00
C ASP A 298 -17.10 4.66 8.96
N ILE A 299 -17.35 4.31 7.67
CA ILE A 299 -17.20 5.20 6.52
C ILE A 299 -18.42 5.05 5.63
N LEU A 300 -19.07 6.19 5.35
CA LEU A 300 -20.16 6.29 4.38
C LEU A 300 -19.70 7.16 3.20
N ILE A 301 -19.82 6.64 1.99
CA ILE A 301 -19.61 7.39 0.74
C ILE A 301 -20.95 7.41 0.01
N ALA A 302 -21.57 8.58 -0.03
CA ALA A 302 -22.88 8.77 -0.63
C ALA A 302 -22.76 9.70 -1.86
N GLN A 303 -23.15 9.22 -3.02
CA GLN A 303 -23.17 10.00 -4.25
C GLN A 303 -24.26 11.06 -4.18
N THR A 304 -23.88 12.31 -4.45
CA THR A 304 -24.76 13.49 -4.46
C THR A 304 -24.91 14.11 -5.85
N GLY A 305 -23.95 13.82 -6.75
CA GLY A 305 -23.95 14.30 -8.14
C GLY A 305 -23.21 13.33 -9.07
N PRO A 306 -23.10 13.62 -10.37
CA PRO A 306 -22.44 12.72 -11.33
C PRO A 306 -20.98 12.42 -11.01
N ALA A 307 -20.28 13.38 -10.39
CA ALA A 307 -18.91 13.27 -9.94
C ALA A 307 -18.74 13.83 -8.51
N GLU A 308 -19.78 13.84 -7.72
CA GLU A 308 -19.80 14.40 -6.39
C GLU A 308 -20.23 13.35 -5.37
N VAL A 309 -19.55 13.30 -4.24
CA VAL A 309 -19.88 12.43 -3.12
C VAL A 309 -19.75 13.16 -1.78
N ASP A 310 -20.61 12.80 -0.85
CA ASP A 310 -20.45 13.10 0.56
C ASP A 310 -19.75 11.93 1.24
N VAL A 311 -18.63 12.21 1.90
CA VAL A 311 -17.87 11.22 2.66
C VAL A 311 -18.03 11.52 4.14
N THR A 312 -18.68 10.62 4.86
CA THR A 312 -18.85 10.71 6.31
C THR A 312 -17.92 9.73 7.02
N VAL A 313 -17.05 10.23 7.87
CA VAL A 313 -16.11 9.46 8.70
C VAL A 313 -15.91 10.13 10.05
N GLY A 314 -15.97 9.36 11.14
CA GLY A 314 -15.77 9.91 12.48
C GLY A 314 -16.74 11.03 12.86
N GLY A 315 -17.96 11.02 12.35
CA GLY A 315 -18.97 12.04 12.59
C GLY A 315 -18.76 13.35 11.80
N ARG A 316 -17.80 13.38 10.86
CA ARG A 316 -17.58 14.54 9.97
C ARG A 316 -17.94 14.15 8.54
N THR A 317 -18.55 15.08 7.82
CA THR A 317 -18.89 14.91 6.41
C THR A 317 -18.06 15.87 5.55
N PHE A 318 -17.47 15.33 4.49
CA PHE A 318 -16.67 16.06 3.51
C PHE A 318 -17.37 15.97 2.15
N GLN A 319 -17.60 17.10 1.51
CA GLN A 319 -18.06 17.15 0.13
C GLN A 319 -16.85 17.00 -0.79
N VAL A 320 -16.90 16.04 -1.68
CA VAL A 320 -15.76 15.66 -2.54
C VAL A 320 -16.17 15.69 -3.99
N GLU A 321 -15.46 16.47 -4.78
CA GLU A 321 -15.49 16.38 -6.24
C GLU A 321 -14.57 15.25 -6.68
N VAL A 322 -15.13 14.16 -7.19
CA VAL A 322 -14.37 12.96 -7.56
C VAL A 322 -13.53 13.22 -8.81
N GLU A 323 -12.22 13.04 -8.71
CA GLU A 323 -11.36 13.08 -9.90
C GLU A 323 -11.60 11.84 -10.77
N LEU A 324 -12.04 12.03 -12.02
CA LEU A 324 -12.30 10.96 -12.96
C LEU A 324 -11.09 10.79 -13.90
N PHE A 325 -10.33 9.70 -13.74
CA PHE A 325 -9.17 9.41 -14.57
C PHE A 325 -9.55 8.61 -15.82
N ARG A 326 -9.08 9.04 -16.99
CA ARG A 326 -9.32 8.34 -18.27
C ARG A 326 -8.84 6.89 -18.27
N ALA A 327 -7.73 6.60 -17.58
CA ALA A 327 -7.17 5.26 -17.47
C ALA A 327 -8.12 4.26 -16.79
N GLU A 328 -9.05 4.73 -15.96
CA GLU A 328 -10.04 3.90 -15.28
C GLU A 328 -11.23 3.52 -16.17
N ASN A 329 -11.46 4.25 -17.27
CA ASN A 329 -12.64 4.05 -18.12
C ASN A 329 -12.75 2.62 -18.68
N ARG A 330 -11.61 1.99 -19.00
CA ARG A 330 -11.56 0.59 -19.48
C ARG A 330 -12.11 -0.44 -18.49
N TYR A 331 -12.16 -0.09 -17.21
CA TYR A 331 -12.66 -0.99 -16.14
C TYR A 331 -14.10 -0.69 -15.74
N VAL A 332 -14.62 0.48 -16.08
CA VAL A 332 -15.97 0.93 -15.68
C VAL A 332 -16.99 0.89 -16.82
N ALA A 333 -16.53 0.88 -18.09
CA ALA A 333 -17.42 0.72 -19.21
C ALA A 333 -18.12 -0.64 -19.09
N ALA A 334 -19.46 -0.66 -19.17
CA ALA A 334 -20.16 -1.89 -19.47
C ALA A 334 -19.59 -2.43 -20.78
N GLU A 335 -19.16 -3.70 -20.82
CA GLU A 335 -18.91 -4.35 -22.11
C GLU A 335 -20.22 -4.28 -22.89
N SER A 336 -20.28 -3.36 -23.83
CA SER A 336 -21.18 -3.50 -24.95
C SER A 336 -20.68 -4.74 -25.68
N ILE A 337 -21.19 -5.90 -25.32
CA ILE A 337 -21.02 -7.12 -26.10
C ILE A 337 -21.57 -6.74 -27.45
N SER A 338 -20.66 -6.50 -28.39
CA SER A 338 -20.98 -6.36 -29.81
C SER A 338 -21.62 -7.67 -30.24
N MET A 339 -22.95 -7.74 -30.13
CA MET A 339 -23.77 -8.67 -30.89
C MET A 339 -23.84 -8.20 -32.36
N MET A 340 -22.66 -7.92 -32.94
CA MET A 340 -22.52 -7.63 -34.35
C MET A 340 -21.50 -8.57 -34.97
N SER A 341 -21.81 -9.87 -35.00
CA SER A 341 -21.22 -10.79 -35.98
C SER A 341 -22.05 -12.07 -36.08
N GLY A 342 -23.23 -11.93 -36.66
CA GLY A 342 -24.13 -13.08 -36.86
C GLY A 342 -25.14 -12.90 -37.99
N SER A 343 -24.97 -11.95 -38.93
CA SER A 343 -25.92 -11.81 -40.03
C SER A 343 -25.31 -11.38 -41.37
N GLU A 344 -24.07 -11.77 -41.65
CA GLU A 344 -23.46 -11.47 -42.94
C GLU A 344 -22.71 -12.69 -43.54
N PHE A 345 -23.31 -13.88 -43.40
CA PHE A 345 -22.95 -15.07 -44.20
C PHE A 345 -24.20 -15.89 -44.54
N ALA A 346 -25.11 -15.29 -45.27
CA ALA A 346 -26.14 -16.02 -45.99
C ALA A 346 -26.70 -15.12 -47.06
N ASP A 347 -25.97 -14.89 -48.14
CA ASP A 347 -26.55 -14.72 -49.49
C ASP A 347 -25.42 -14.47 -50.54
N GLU A 348 -24.71 -15.55 -50.92
CA GLU A 348 -24.02 -15.63 -52.21
C GLU A 348 -23.96 -17.10 -52.61
N SER A 349 -25.09 -17.64 -53.06
CA SER A 349 -25.13 -18.84 -53.89
C SER A 349 -26.45 -18.81 -54.67
N ARG A 350 -26.44 -18.08 -55.77
CA ARG A 350 -27.21 -18.38 -56.96
C ARG A 350 -26.54 -17.77 -58.19
#